data_84423164c4a430557aebcae79c904053
#
_entry.id   84423164c4a430557aebcae79c904053
#
_cell.length_a   1.000
_cell.length_b   1.000
_cell.length_c   1.000
_cell.angle_alpha   90.00
_cell.angle_beta   90.00
_cell.angle_gamma   90.00
#
_symmetry.space_group_name_H-M   'P 1'
#
loop_
_entity.id
_entity.type
_entity.pdbx_description
1 polymer ?
#
loop_
_entity_poly.entity_id
_entity_poly.type
_entity_poly.pdbx_seq_one_letter_code
_entity_poly.pdbx_strand_id
1 'polypeptide(L)'
;NKGLNVFGLIIDMIWSSLRYGSSFVDYFNFRFYEKDHQKRRAYATMGFMYRYHREINDQKKIREVDSKELFPHRFGAWCNKSYVFTKDDIDQFNHFLLSKVGQKIVFKDPNSTAGKSIKIVSVTKKENLIYLGNQHLKDFLNQEFALKHSIYCEDFIIQHNSIQAISPSGVNTIRIISMVTKEKTVVIIAALFRISVNCPIDNYSAGNLAAEIDPVTGIVLKGGIRKRSACDDYHDFHPITKMPIRGFEIPFWDETIVMIKEAAMIVPEVRSIGWDVAITNTGPILIEGNSQWNKDTFQIPAGYGKKDVLLRYI
;
A
#
# COMPACT_ATOMS: atom_id res chain seq x y z
N ASN A 1 -18.49 -9.42 24.90
CA ASN A 1 -17.78 -9.45 26.20
C ASN A 1 -18.01 -10.79 26.87
N LYS A 2 -17.19 -11.78 26.52
CA LYS A 2 -17.16 -13.08 27.21
C LYS A 2 -16.29 -12.91 28.46
N GLY A 3 -16.83 -12.48 29.59
CA GLY A 3 -16.40 -12.81 30.97
C GLY A 3 -14.93 -12.70 31.39
N LEU A 4 -14.03 -12.22 30.53
CA LEU A 4 -12.63 -12.01 30.89
C LEU A 4 -12.53 -10.72 31.71
N ASN A 5 -12.11 -10.84 32.97
CA ASN A 5 -11.78 -9.67 33.76
C ASN A 5 -10.50 -9.03 33.18
N VAL A 6 -10.31 -7.73 33.40
CA VAL A 6 -9.17 -6.95 32.88
C VAL A 6 -7.82 -7.58 33.25
N PHE A 7 -7.72 -8.10 34.46
CA PHE A 7 -6.50 -8.74 34.96
C PHE A 7 -6.16 -10.04 34.20
N GLY A 8 -7.17 -10.87 33.92
CA GLY A 8 -6.99 -12.08 33.09
C GLY A 8 -6.57 -11.74 31.64
N LEU A 9 -7.12 -10.67 31.07
CA LEU A 9 -6.70 -10.18 29.74
C LEU A 9 -5.23 -9.74 29.71
N ILE A 10 -4.78 -9.03 30.75
CA ILE A 10 -3.38 -8.57 30.84
C ILE A 10 -2.44 -9.77 30.92
N ILE A 11 -2.76 -10.75 31.77
CA ILE A 11 -1.95 -11.99 31.90
C ILE A 11 -1.89 -12.75 30.58
N ASP A 12 -3.05 -12.96 29.93
CA ASP A 12 -3.12 -13.68 28.65
C ASP A 12 -2.36 -12.92 27.52
N MET A 13 -2.38 -11.60 27.54
CA MET A 13 -1.66 -10.76 26.60
C MET A 13 -0.13 -10.86 26.81
N ILE A 14 0.35 -10.83 28.06
CA ILE A 14 1.76 -11.02 28.41
C ILE A 14 2.21 -12.43 28.00
N TRP A 15 1.43 -13.44 28.37
CA TRP A 15 1.72 -14.82 27.99
C TRP A 15 1.77 -15.02 26.46
N SER A 16 0.83 -14.40 25.73
CA SER A 16 0.83 -14.44 24.27
C SER A 16 2.05 -13.76 23.67
N SER A 17 2.52 -12.66 24.27
CA SER A 17 3.76 -12.00 23.85
C SER A 17 4.97 -12.92 24.01
N LEU A 18 5.12 -13.55 25.16
CA LEU A 18 6.23 -14.47 25.44
C LEU A 18 6.18 -15.73 24.58
N ARG A 19 4.97 -16.28 24.38
CA ARG A 19 4.80 -17.59 23.72
C ARG A 19 4.78 -17.53 22.20
N TYR A 20 4.19 -16.48 21.62
CA TYR A 20 3.99 -16.34 20.18
C TYR A 20 4.75 -15.17 19.56
N GLY A 21 5.43 -14.34 20.37
CA GLY A 21 6.07 -13.11 19.90
C GLY A 21 5.04 -12.08 19.40
N SER A 22 3.82 -12.10 19.97
CA SER A 22 2.79 -11.13 19.61
C SER A 22 3.05 -9.79 20.29
N SER A 23 2.87 -8.67 19.56
CA SER A 23 2.72 -7.38 20.21
C SER A 23 1.34 -7.28 20.87
N PHE A 24 1.16 -6.28 21.73
CA PHE A 24 -0.16 -5.98 22.30
C PHE A 24 -1.16 -5.57 21.22
N VAL A 25 -0.68 -4.92 20.15
CA VAL A 25 -1.50 -4.59 18.98
C VAL A 25 -1.93 -5.87 18.25
N ASP A 26 -1.04 -6.85 18.08
CA ASP A 26 -1.38 -8.13 17.48
C ASP A 26 -2.47 -8.86 18.25
N TYR A 27 -2.36 -8.85 19.58
CA TYR A 27 -3.30 -9.52 20.45
C TYR A 27 -4.75 -9.07 20.18
N PHE A 28 -4.95 -7.75 20.02
CA PHE A 28 -6.26 -7.19 19.72
C PHE A 28 -6.63 -7.31 18.24
N ASN A 29 -5.73 -6.98 17.31
CA ASN A 29 -6.00 -7.04 15.87
C ASN A 29 -6.35 -8.46 15.41
N PHE A 30 -5.70 -9.47 15.96
CA PHE A 30 -5.97 -10.87 15.62
C PHE A 30 -6.97 -11.53 16.58
N ARG A 31 -7.54 -10.78 17.52
CA ARG A 31 -8.54 -11.26 18.49
C ARG A 31 -8.04 -12.52 19.21
N PHE A 32 -6.81 -12.51 19.75
CA PHE A 32 -6.22 -13.66 20.44
C PHE A 32 -7.03 -14.09 21.66
N TYR A 33 -7.69 -13.14 22.32
CA TYR A 33 -8.59 -13.40 23.44
C TYR A 33 -9.80 -14.33 23.12
N GLU A 34 -10.07 -14.57 21.82
CA GLU A 34 -11.11 -15.48 21.36
C GLU A 34 -10.55 -16.78 20.77
N LYS A 35 -9.23 -16.93 20.70
CA LYS A 35 -8.55 -18.00 20.01
C LYS A 35 -7.83 -18.95 20.98
N ASP A 36 -7.94 -20.24 20.68
CA ASP A 36 -7.15 -21.29 21.32
C ASP A 36 -5.67 -21.22 20.90
N HIS A 37 -4.84 -22.04 21.55
CA HIS A 37 -3.41 -22.13 21.30
C HIS A 37 -3.07 -22.43 19.82
N GLN A 38 -3.79 -23.38 19.21
CA GLN A 38 -3.51 -23.81 17.84
C GLN A 38 -3.77 -22.67 16.84
N LYS A 39 -4.89 -21.96 16.99
CA LYS A 39 -5.23 -20.80 16.15
C LYS A 39 -4.25 -19.66 16.34
N ARG A 40 -3.85 -19.32 17.59
CA ARG A 40 -2.86 -18.25 17.84
C ARG A 40 -1.51 -18.55 17.18
N ARG A 41 -1.06 -19.81 17.24
CA ARG A 41 0.20 -20.29 16.66
C ARG A 41 0.24 -20.11 15.12
N ALA A 42 -0.90 -20.16 14.44
CA ALA A 42 -1.00 -20.01 13.01
C ALA A 42 -0.73 -18.56 12.52
N TYR A 43 -0.77 -17.57 13.42
CA TYR A 43 -0.55 -16.17 13.03
C TYR A 43 0.93 -15.82 12.92
N ALA A 44 1.28 -15.11 11.84
CA ALA A 44 2.55 -14.39 11.72
C ALA A 44 2.47 -13.11 12.57
N THR A 45 3.03 -13.15 13.76
CA THR A 45 3.05 -12.06 14.75
C THR A 45 4.19 -11.08 14.47
N MET A 46 4.25 -9.95 15.20
CA MET A 46 5.30 -8.94 15.05
C MET A 46 6.70 -9.55 15.20
N GLY A 47 6.91 -10.37 16.26
CA GLY A 47 8.22 -10.99 16.50
C GLY A 47 8.62 -12.01 15.43
N PHE A 48 7.64 -12.72 14.83
CA PHE A 48 7.90 -13.59 13.69
C PHE A 48 8.27 -12.77 12.45
N MET A 49 7.48 -11.75 12.09
CA MET A 49 7.72 -10.94 10.90
C MET A 49 9.03 -10.18 10.94
N TYR A 50 9.43 -9.69 12.13
CA TYR A 50 10.73 -9.02 12.29
C TYR A 50 11.90 -9.94 11.89
N ARG A 51 11.89 -11.20 12.34
CA ARG A 51 12.91 -12.19 11.95
C ARG A 51 12.78 -12.55 10.46
N TYR A 52 11.56 -12.86 10.01
CA TYR A 52 11.26 -13.24 8.65
C TYR A 52 11.83 -12.24 7.63
N HIS A 53 11.50 -10.95 7.74
CA HIS A 53 11.98 -9.94 6.79
C HIS A 53 13.51 -9.79 6.79
N ARG A 54 14.16 -9.99 7.93
CA ARG A 54 15.61 -9.92 8.04
C ARG A 54 16.33 -11.14 7.47
N GLU A 55 15.73 -12.30 7.56
CA GLU A 55 16.28 -13.56 7.05
C GLU A 55 16.05 -13.72 5.55
N ILE A 56 14.88 -13.29 5.07
CA ILE A 56 14.48 -13.53 3.70
C ILE A 56 15.01 -12.47 2.72
N ASN A 57 15.18 -11.22 3.17
CA ASN A 57 15.59 -10.08 2.34
C ASN A 57 17.03 -9.67 2.64
N ASP A 58 17.87 -9.48 1.62
CA ASP A 58 19.19 -8.90 1.78
C ASP A 58 19.07 -7.44 2.26
N GLN A 59 19.53 -7.19 3.49
CA GLN A 59 19.43 -5.89 4.15
C GLN A 59 20.22 -4.77 3.44
N LYS A 60 21.19 -5.12 2.61
CA LYS A 60 21.96 -4.15 1.80
C LYS A 60 21.19 -3.69 0.57
N LYS A 61 20.23 -4.52 0.13
CA LYS A 61 19.46 -4.29 -1.09
C LYS A 61 18.06 -3.71 -0.86
N ILE A 62 17.52 -3.79 0.35
CA ILE A 62 16.16 -3.30 0.64
C ILE A 62 15.94 -1.84 0.23
N ARG A 63 16.98 -0.99 0.30
CA ARG A 63 16.88 0.41 -0.08
C ARG A 63 16.50 0.61 -1.56
N GLU A 64 16.85 -0.33 -2.43
CA GLU A 64 16.51 -0.28 -3.86
C GLU A 64 14.99 -0.41 -4.08
N VAL A 65 14.29 -1.05 -3.13
CA VAL A 65 12.83 -1.25 -3.14
C VAL A 65 12.11 -0.19 -2.30
N ASP A 66 12.62 0.13 -1.11
CA ASP A 66 11.93 0.98 -0.15
C ASP A 66 12.13 2.49 -0.38
N SER A 67 13.18 2.89 -1.12
CA SER A 67 13.49 4.30 -1.36
C SER A 67 12.60 4.89 -2.45
N LYS A 68 11.85 5.92 -2.14
CA LYS A 68 11.02 6.65 -3.10
C LYS A 68 11.82 7.32 -4.22
N GLU A 69 13.10 7.60 -3.99
CA GLU A 69 14.01 8.16 -4.99
C GLU A 69 14.54 7.09 -5.93
N LEU A 70 14.99 5.94 -5.38
CA LEU A 70 15.60 4.87 -6.17
C LEU A 70 14.56 4.01 -6.88
N PHE A 71 13.38 3.85 -6.28
CA PHE A 71 12.31 3.00 -6.83
C PHE A 71 11.94 3.34 -8.28
N PRO A 72 11.65 4.62 -8.64
CA PRO A 72 11.35 4.98 -10.03
C PRO A 72 12.53 4.76 -10.99
N HIS A 73 13.78 4.85 -10.51
CA HIS A 73 14.95 4.55 -11.33
C HIS A 73 15.10 3.05 -11.62
N ARG A 74 14.74 2.20 -10.66
CA ARG A 74 14.83 0.74 -10.81
C ARG A 74 13.65 0.15 -11.55
N PHE A 75 12.44 0.62 -11.25
CA PHE A 75 11.18 0.07 -11.71
C PHE A 75 10.45 0.99 -12.71
N GLY A 76 11.15 1.98 -13.28
CA GLY A 76 10.57 3.05 -14.09
C GLY A 76 9.77 2.59 -15.30
N ALA A 77 10.06 1.39 -15.85
CA ALA A 77 9.27 0.80 -16.94
C ALA A 77 7.78 0.63 -16.59
N TRP A 78 7.47 0.46 -15.30
CA TRP A 78 6.10 0.24 -14.79
C TRP A 78 5.59 1.34 -13.86
N CYS A 79 6.45 2.30 -13.50
CA CYS A 79 6.07 3.38 -12.60
C CYS A 79 5.39 4.52 -13.34
N ASN A 80 4.59 5.27 -12.59
CA ASN A 80 4.14 6.58 -13.04
C ASN A 80 5.33 7.54 -13.21
N LYS A 81 5.21 8.50 -14.12
CA LYS A 81 6.26 9.50 -14.30
C LYS A 81 6.42 10.36 -13.06
N SER A 82 7.63 10.39 -12.54
CA SER A 82 8.04 11.20 -11.41
C SER A 82 9.10 12.22 -11.83
N TYR A 83 9.12 13.35 -11.14
CA TYR A 83 9.98 14.48 -11.45
C TYR A 83 10.53 15.05 -10.16
N VAL A 84 11.80 15.42 -10.19
CA VAL A 84 12.48 16.09 -9.06
C VAL A 84 13.04 17.40 -9.57
N PHE A 85 12.76 18.50 -8.87
CA PHE A 85 13.23 19.83 -9.22
C PHE A 85 13.91 20.46 -8.01
N THR A 86 15.08 21.03 -8.23
CA THR A 86 15.82 21.85 -7.26
C THR A 86 15.53 23.33 -7.51
N LYS A 87 16.13 24.20 -6.69
CA LYS A 87 16.06 25.66 -6.91
C LYS A 87 16.66 26.09 -8.27
N ASP A 88 17.64 25.35 -8.74
CA ASP A 88 18.32 25.64 -10.02
C ASP A 88 17.50 25.18 -11.22
N ASP A 89 16.49 24.33 -11.02
CA ASP A 89 15.62 23.77 -12.07
C ASP A 89 14.30 24.54 -12.25
N ILE A 90 14.17 25.76 -11.74
CA ILE A 90 12.91 26.52 -11.76
C ILE A 90 12.36 26.70 -13.19
N ASP A 91 13.19 26.94 -14.18
CA ASP A 91 12.76 27.08 -15.57
C ASP A 91 12.27 25.75 -16.15
N GLN A 92 12.93 24.65 -15.81
CA GLN A 92 12.48 23.32 -16.20
C GLN A 92 11.14 22.98 -15.52
N PHE A 93 10.98 23.34 -14.25
CA PHE A 93 9.74 23.17 -13.52
C PHE A 93 8.60 23.98 -14.12
N ASN A 94 8.85 25.25 -14.52
CA ASN A 94 7.87 26.06 -15.24
C ASN A 94 7.45 25.43 -16.56
N HIS A 95 8.40 24.93 -17.34
CA HIS A 95 8.13 24.22 -18.61
C HIS A 95 7.30 22.95 -18.38
N PHE A 96 7.64 22.18 -17.36
CA PHE A 96 6.88 21.00 -16.94
C PHE A 96 5.43 21.40 -16.59
N LEU A 97 5.22 22.41 -15.76
CA LEU A 97 3.88 22.87 -15.38
C LEU A 97 3.06 23.38 -16.57
N LEU A 98 3.70 24.05 -17.52
CA LEU A 98 3.02 24.47 -18.76
C LEU A 98 2.48 23.27 -19.55
N SER A 99 3.21 22.16 -19.57
CA SER A 99 2.77 20.90 -20.20
C SER A 99 1.62 20.20 -19.45
N LYS A 100 1.38 20.59 -18.18
CA LYS A 100 0.35 20.02 -17.29
C LYS A 100 -0.86 20.93 -17.08
N VAL A 101 -0.97 22.04 -17.81
CA VAL A 101 -2.13 22.94 -17.69
C VAL A 101 -3.43 22.17 -18.01
N GLY A 102 -4.43 22.32 -17.14
CA GLY A 102 -5.69 21.59 -17.19
C GLY A 102 -5.66 20.20 -16.53
N GLN A 103 -4.51 19.75 -16.04
CA GLN A 103 -4.33 18.46 -15.37
C GLN A 103 -4.13 18.64 -13.86
N LYS A 104 -4.19 17.52 -13.13
CA LYS A 104 -3.74 17.45 -11.74
C LYS A 104 -2.34 16.89 -11.68
N ILE A 105 -1.55 17.33 -10.71
CA ILE A 105 -0.27 16.75 -10.33
C ILE A 105 -0.25 16.44 -8.85
N VAL A 106 0.63 15.52 -8.45
CA VAL A 106 0.77 15.05 -7.08
C VAL A 106 2.13 15.45 -6.55
N PHE A 107 2.17 16.29 -5.50
CA PHE A 107 3.39 16.56 -4.75
C PHE A 107 3.54 15.57 -3.61
N LYS A 108 4.74 15.05 -3.43
CA LYS A 108 5.08 14.11 -2.36
C LYS A 108 6.31 14.61 -1.59
N ASP A 109 6.40 14.25 -0.33
CA ASP A 109 7.65 14.39 0.43
C ASP A 109 8.33 13.01 0.45
N PRO A 110 9.55 12.87 -0.13
CA PRO A 110 10.25 11.59 -0.17
C PRO A 110 10.54 11.03 1.23
N ASN A 111 10.67 11.89 2.25
CA ASN A 111 10.93 11.49 3.64
C ASN A 111 9.66 11.15 4.45
N SER A 112 8.47 11.39 3.89
CA SER A 112 7.21 11.12 4.56
C SER A 112 6.73 9.70 4.31
N THR A 113 6.07 9.10 5.30
CA THR A 113 5.48 7.76 5.24
C THR A 113 3.95 7.82 5.30
N ALA A 114 3.30 6.76 4.83
CA ALA A 114 1.85 6.56 4.97
C ALA A 114 0.96 7.64 4.33
N GLY A 115 1.44 8.31 3.26
CA GLY A 115 0.65 9.30 2.53
C GLY A 115 0.42 10.65 3.24
N LYS A 116 1.08 10.91 4.37
CA LYS A 116 0.83 12.10 5.21
C LYS A 116 1.15 13.45 4.57
N SER A 117 1.95 13.47 3.51
CA SER A 117 2.37 14.71 2.82
C SER A 117 2.07 14.70 1.33
N ILE A 118 1.01 13.99 0.93
CA ILE A 118 0.53 14.02 -0.46
C ILE A 118 -0.35 15.27 -0.64
N LYS A 119 0.03 16.13 -1.58
CA LYS A 119 -0.79 17.28 -2.04
C LYS A 119 -1.17 17.05 -3.50
N ILE A 120 -2.46 16.97 -3.78
CA ILE A 120 -2.99 16.90 -5.16
C ILE A 120 -3.44 18.30 -5.55
N VAL A 121 -2.87 18.84 -6.61
CA VAL A 121 -3.18 20.19 -7.07
C VAL A 121 -3.51 20.21 -8.56
N SER A 122 -4.48 21.07 -8.95
CA SER A 122 -4.79 21.35 -10.34
C SER A 122 -3.84 22.42 -10.86
N VAL A 123 -3.28 22.23 -12.05
CA VAL A 123 -2.45 23.21 -12.74
C VAL A 123 -3.38 24.04 -13.65
N THR A 124 -3.44 25.33 -13.40
CA THR A 124 -4.23 26.26 -14.22
C THR A 124 -3.39 27.43 -14.70
N LYS A 125 -3.76 28.00 -15.84
CA LYS A 125 -3.12 29.20 -16.39
C LYS A 125 -4.17 30.32 -16.54
N LYS A 126 -3.89 31.48 -15.96
CA LYS A 126 -4.72 32.68 -16.06
C LYS A 126 -3.82 33.87 -16.46
N GLU A 127 -4.13 34.60 -17.51
CA GLU A 127 -3.39 35.79 -17.94
C GLU A 127 -1.85 35.58 -17.98
N ASN A 128 -1.38 34.47 -18.56
CA ASN A 128 0.02 34.07 -18.60
C ASN A 128 0.67 33.67 -17.27
N LEU A 129 -0.07 33.64 -16.15
CA LEU A 129 0.40 33.19 -14.85
C LEU A 129 -0.06 31.75 -14.57
N ILE A 130 0.81 30.96 -13.95
CA ILE A 130 0.52 29.59 -13.54
C ILE A 130 0.06 29.58 -12.08
N TYR A 131 -1.00 28.83 -11.83
CA TYR A 131 -1.54 28.57 -10.49
C TYR A 131 -1.53 27.08 -10.19
N LEU A 132 -1.18 26.74 -8.95
CA LEU A 132 -1.24 25.41 -8.37
C LEU A 132 -2.39 25.39 -7.35
N GLY A 133 -3.54 24.86 -7.76
CA GLY A 133 -4.79 25.07 -7.04
C GLY A 133 -5.19 26.54 -7.06
N ASN A 134 -5.30 27.15 -5.88
CA ASN A 134 -5.62 28.58 -5.73
C ASN A 134 -4.39 29.46 -5.49
N GLN A 135 -3.19 28.89 -5.43
CA GLN A 135 -1.95 29.59 -5.09
C GLN A 135 -1.19 29.95 -6.37
N HIS A 136 -0.67 31.18 -6.46
CA HIS A 136 0.24 31.56 -7.53
C HIS A 136 1.55 30.78 -7.44
N LEU A 137 2.09 30.36 -8.59
CA LEU A 137 3.29 29.52 -8.63
C LEU A 137 4.46 30.08 -7.84
N LYS A 138 4.72 31.40 -7.93
CA LYS A 138 5.83 32.06 -7.21
C LYS A 138 5.69 31.89 -5.69
N ASP A 139 4.48 32.05 -5.17
CA ASP A 139 4.22 31.90 -3.73
C ASP A 139 4.35 30.46 -3.28
N PHE A 140 3.88 29.52 -4.13
CA PHE A 140 4.07 28.08 -3.90
C PHE A 140 5.55 27.71 -3.85
N LEU A 141 6.37 28.16 -4.80
CA LEU A 141 7.80 27.90 -4.84
C LEU A 141 8.53 28.47 -3.62
N ASN A 142 8.22 29.73 -3.25
CA ASN A 142 8.80 30.34 -2.05
C ASN A 142 8.49 29.53 -0.80
N GLN A 143 7.26 29.07 -0.64
CA GLN A 143 6.85 28.27 0.51
C GLN A 143 7.52 26.89 0.54
N GLU A 144 7.51 26.16 -0.57
CA GLU A 144 8.08 24.80 -0.63
C GLU A 144 9.59 24.82 -0.52
N PHE A 145 10.30 25.73 -1.20
CA PHE A 145 11.76 25.83 -1.10
C PHE A 145 12.27 26.50 0.18
N ALA A 146 11.42 27.17 0.95
CA ALA A 146 11.77 27.59 2.30
C ALA A 146 11.94 26.40 3.26
N LEU A 147 11.21 25.30 2.99
CA LEU A 147 11.14 24.13 3.84
C LEU A 147 11.94 22.93 3.31
N LYS A 148 12.24 22.90 2.00
CA LYS A 148 12.81 21.73 1.31
C LYS A 148 13.87 22.16 0.31
N HIS A 149 14.86 21.28 0.08
CA HIS A 149 15.88 21.49 -0.96
C HIS A 149 15.38 21.13 -2.37
N SER A 150 14.38 20.28 -2.49
CA SER A 150 13.83 19.82 -3.77
C SER A 150 12.32 19.62 -3.69
N ILE A 151 11.67 19.74 -4.84
CA ILE A 151 10.24 19.42 -5.05
C ILE A 151 10.18 18.09 -5.78
N TYR A 152 9.44 17.14 -5.19
CA TYR A 152 9.16 15.85 -5.79
C TYR A 152 7.69 15.81 -6.21
N CYS A 153 7.42 15.56 -7.49
CA CYS A 153 6.06 15.45 -7.99
C CYS A 153 5.90 14.31 -9.00
N GLU A 154 4.66 13.89 -9.17
CA GLU A 154 4.26 12.81 -10.08
C GLU A 154 3.03 13.23 -10.88
N ASP A 155 2.86 12.58 -12.03
CA ASP A 155 1.60 12.66 -12.76
C ASP A 155 0.46 12.12 -11.89
N PHE A 156 -0.72 12.71 -12.02
CA PHE A 156 -1.90 12.23 -11.29
C PHE A 156 -2.41 10.92 -11.91
N ILE A 157 -2.55 9.89 -11.08
CA ILE A 157 -3.08 8.59 -11.51
C ILE A 157 -4.60 8.67 -11.61
N ILE A 158 -5.13 8.39 -12.80
CA ILE A 158 -6.56 8.19 -13.02
C ILE A 158 -6.81 6.68 -12.96
N GLN A 159 -7.42 6.23 -11.86
CA GLN A 159 -7.71 4.81 -11.67
C GLN A 159 -8.79 4.32 -12.64
N HIS A 160 -8.82 3.01 -12.88
CA HIS A 160 -9.78 2.35 -13.76
C HIS A 160 -11.23 2.66 -13.37
N ASN A 161 -12.09 2.87 -14.37
CA ASN A 161 -13.47 3.31 -14.17
C ASN A 161 -14.27 2.39 -13.24
N SER A 162 -14.09 1.06 -13.31
CA SER A 162 -14.79 0.13 -12.42
C SER A 162 -14.34 0.25 -10.96
N ILE A 163 -13.05 0.53 -10.72
CA ILE A 163 -12.52 0.78 -9.37
C ILE A 163 -12.99 2.15 -8.87
N GLN A 164 -12.99 3.16 -9.74
CA GLN A 164 -13.54 4.49 -9.45
C GLN A 164 -15.02 4.43 -9.04
N ALA A 165 -15.80 3.55 -9.65
CA ALA A 165 -17.22 3.35 -9.29
C ALA A 165 -17.38 2.76 -7.88
N ILE A 166 -16.49 1.84 -7.46
CA ILE A 166 -16.51 1.29 -6.11
C ILE A 166 -16.12 2.36 -5.09
N SER A 167 -14.99 3.04 -5.30
CA SER A 167 -14.47 4.02 -4.36
C SER A 167 -13.85 5.21 -5.08
N PRO A 168 -14.59 6.33 -5.20
CA PRO A 168 -14.15 7.53 -5.91
C PRO A 168 -13.28 8.48 -5.06
N SER A 169 -13.12 8.23 -3.76
CA SER A 169 -12.51 9.19 -2.83
C SER A 169 -10.99 9.28 -2.93
N GLY A 170 -10.33 8.27 -3.47
CA GLY A 170 -8.86 8.23 -3.63
C GLY A 170 -8.43 7.15 -4.61
N VAL A 171 -7.14 7.07 -4.88
CA VAL A 171 -6.56 5.95 -5.63
C VAL A 171 -6.58 4.72 -4.73
N ASN A 172 -7.25 3.66 -5.19
CA ASN A 172 -7.35 2.39 -4.50
C ASN A 172 -6.31 1.44 -5.07
N THR A 173 -5.45 0.89 -4.22
CA THR A 173 -4.34 0.07 -4.65
C THR A 173 -4.59 -1.42 -4.44
N ILE A 174 -3.97 -2.20 -5.29
CA ILE A 174 -3.84 -3.64 -5.11
C ILE A 174 -2.50 -3.89 -4.41
N ARG A 175 -2.54 -4.38 -3.15
CA ARG A 175 -1.36 -4.86 -2.46
C ARG A 175 -1.08 -6.29 -2.88
N ILE A 176 0.03 -6.53 -3.58
CA ILE A 176 0.47 -7.86 -3.99
C ILE A 176 1.73 -8.22 -3.22
N ILE A 177 1.76 -9.39 -2.59
CA ILE A 177 2.95 -9.89 -1.90
C ILE A 177 3.57 -10.98 -2.76
N SER A 178 4.76 -10.71 -3.27
CA SER A 178 5.55 -11.68 -4.03
C SER A 178 6.64 -12.31 -3.18
N MET A 179 7.08 -13.48 -3.62
CA MET A 179 8.21 -14.21 -3.07
C MET A 179 9.08 -14.75 -4.20
N VAL A 180 10.37 -14.42 -4.18
CA VAL A 180 11.38 -15.09 -5.02
C VAL A 180 11.86 -16.34 -4.28
N THR A 181 11.61 -17.51 -4.86
CA THR A 181 11.99 -18.80 -4.29
C THR A 181 13.50 -19.02 -4.37
N LYS A 182 14.01 -20.08 -3.74
CA LYS A 182 15.43 -20.48 -3.84
C LYS A 182 15.82 -20.88 -5.28
N GLU A 183 14.86 -21.38 -6.05
CA GLU A 183 14.97 -21.74 -7.46
C GLU A 183 14.82 -20.52 -8.40
N LYS A 184 14.81 -19.30 -7.86
CA LYS A 184 14.65 -18.04 -8.61
C LYS A 184 13.35 -17.95 -9.42
N THR A 185 12.29 -18.60 -8.96
CA THR A 185 10.93 -18.42 -9.48
C THR A 185 10.17 -17.43 -8.62
N VAL A 186 9.25 -16.66 -9.20
CA VAL A 186 8.42 -15.71 -8.47
C VAL A 186 7.04 -16.29 -8.25
N VAL A 187 6.62 -16.36 -6.99
CA VAL A 187 5.27 -16.78 -6.60
C VAL A 187 4.53 -15.61 -5.93
N ILE A 188 3.25 -15.52 -6.18
CA ILE A 188 2.38 -14.56 -5.49
C ILE A 188 1.79 -15.26 -4.28
N ILE A 189 2.13 -14.79 -3.08
CA ILE A 189 1.69 -15.39 -1.82
C ILE A 189 0.44 -14.76 -1.24
N ALA A 190 0.10 -13.54 -1.67
CA ALA A 190 -1.16 -12.88 -1.34
C ALA A 190 -1.44 -11.71 -2.28
N ALA A 191 -2.72 -11.42 -2.45
CA ALA A 191 -3.19 -10.20 -3.10
C ALA A 191 -4.39 -9.63 -2.32
N LEU A 192 -4.47 -8.30 -2.24
CA LEU A 192 -5.46 -7.59 -1.45
C LEU A 192 -5.89 -6.32 -2.16
N PHE A 193 -7.19 -6.08 -2.19
CA PHE A 193 -7.75 -4.82 -2.65
C PHE A 193 -7.88 -3.86 -1.47
N ARG A 194 -7.14 -2.74 -1.51
CA ARG A 194 -7.22 -1.66 -0.53
C ARG A 194 -8.22 -0.64 -1.04
N ILE A 195 -9.24 -0.35 -0.24
CA ILE A 195 -10.42 0.39 -0.66
C ILE A 195 -10.58 1.60 0.26
N SER A 196 -10.49 2.80 -0.29
CA SER A 196 -10.70 4.03 0.46
C SER A 196 -12.18 4.25 0.81
N VAL A 197 -12.44 4.75 2.03
CA VAL A 197 -13.80 5.07 2.49
C VAL A 197 -13.81 6.54 2.90
N ASN A 198 -14.28 7.41 2.01
CA ASN A 198 -14.32 8.86 2.20
C ASN A 198 -12.96 9.46 2.61
N CYS A 199 -11.88 8.92 2.02
CA CYS A 199 -10.50 9.30 2.31
C CYS A 199 -9.73 9.42 0.99
N PRO A 200 -8.88 10.44 0.81
CA PRO A 200 -8.11 10.61 -0.43
C PRO A 200 -6.97 9.58 -0.60
N ILE A 201 -6.69 8.80 0.44
CA ILE A 201 -5.68 7.72 0.45
C ILE A 201 -6.30 6.43 0.97
N ASP A 202 -5.86 5.30 0.45
CA ASP A 202 -6.36 3.96 0.78
C ASP A 202 -5.63 3.28 1.95
N ASN A 203 -4.86 4.04 2.74
CA ASN A 203 -4.10 3.49 3.85
C ASN A 203 -4.99 2.72 4.83
N TYR A 204 -4.73 1.43 4.98
CA TYR A 204 -5.52 0.53 5.82
C TYR A 204 -5.58 0.95 7.29
N SER A 205 -4.53 1.61 7.79
CA SER A 205 -4.49 2.12 9.17
C SER A 205 -5.34 3.38 9.38
N ALA A 206 -5.82 4.03 8.32
CA ALA A 206 -6.66 5.22 8.36
C ALA A 206 -8.17 4.92 8.43
N GLY A 207 -8.56 3.65 8.66
CA GLY A 207 -9.97 3.24 8.75
C GLY A 207 -10.58 2.78 7.42
N ASN A 208 -9.78 2.66 6.39
CA ASN A 208 -10.16 2.12 5.10
C ASN A 208 -10.35 0.60 5.14
N LEU A 209 -10.91 0.03 4.08
CA LEU A 209 -11.14 -1.40 3.95
C LEU A 209 -9.98 -2.09 3.24
N ALA A 210 -9.80 -3.37 3.53
CA ALA A 210 -9.00 -4.29 2.74
C ALA A 210 -9.78 -5.58 2.50
N ALA A 211 -9.75 -6.09 1.28
CA ALA A 211 -10.42 -7.31 0.87
C ALA A 211 -9.42 -8.29 0.25
N GLU A 212 -9.56 -9.58 0.57
CA GLU A 212 -8.70 -10.63 0.02
C GLU A 212 -9.05 -10.90 -1.44
N ILE A 213 -8.03 -10.99 -2.30
CA ILE A 213 -8.14 -11.35 -3.70
C ILE A 213 -7.57 -12.77 -3.88
N ASP A 214 -8.21 -13.58 -4.69
CA ASP A 214 -7.65 -14.83 -5.19
C ASP A 214 -6.45 -14.49 -6.11
N PRO A 215 -5.22 -14.89 -5.76
CA PRO A 215 -4.04 -14.54 -6.54
C PRO A 215 -3.99 -15.22 -7.92
N VAL A 216 -4.83 -16.22 -8.18
CA VAL A 216 -4.89 -16.90 -9.48
C VAL A 216 -5.88 -16.19 -10.41
N THR A 217 -7.06 -15.86 -9.91
CA THR A 217 -8.15 -15.34 -10.74
C THR A 217 -8.33 -13.82 -10.71
N GLY A 218 -7.75 -13.12 -9.71
CA GLY A 218 -7.98 -11.70 -9.51
C GLY A 218 -9.33 -11.33 -8.92
N ILE A 219 -10.11 -12.33 -8.48
CA ILE A 219 -11.46 -12.13 -7.93
C ILE A 219 -11.38 -11.84 -6.43
N VAL A 220 -12.10 -10.85 -5.96
CA VAL A 220 -12.23 -10.53 -4.52
C VAL A 220 -13.08 -11.60 -3.84
N LEU A 221 -12.46 -12.36 -2.93
CA LEU A 221 -13.06 -13.54 -2.29
C LEU A 221 -14.11 -13.21 -1.23
N LYS A 222 -13.89 -12.11 -0.49
CA LYS A 222 -14.72 -11.69 0.65
C LYS A 222 -14.94 -10.18 0.61
N GLY A 223 -15.91 -9.71 1.37
CA GLY A 223 -16.10 -8.28 1.60
C GLY A 223 -14.87 -7.62 2.21
N GLY A 224 -14.79 -6.30 2.12
CA GLY A 224 -13.74 -5.52 2.75
C GLY A 224 -13.91 -5.46 4.28
N ILE A 225 -12.82 -5.47 5.03
CA ILE A 225 -12.82 -5.36 6.50
C ILE A 225 -11.84 -4.27 6.94
N ARG A 226 -12.16 -3.55 8.05
CA ARG A 226 -11.26 -2.56 8.65
C ARG A 226 -10.21 -3.20 9.54
N LYS A 227 -9.07 -2.53 9.72
CA LYS A 227 -7.97 -3.01 10.56
C LYS A 227 -8.34 -3.16 12.04
N ARG A 228 -9.15 -2.23 12.58
CA ARG A 228 -9.52 -2.20 14.01
C ARG A 228 -10.93 -2.72 14.25
N SER A 229 -11.26 -3.82 13.64
CA SER A 229 -12.61 -4.36 13.65
C SER A 229 -12.83 -5.39 14.77
N ALA A 230 -12.57 -5.04 16.03
CA ALA A 230 -13.04 -5.90 17.14
C ALA A 230 -14.56 -6.15 17.08
N CYS A 231 -15.29 -5.33 16.32
CA CYS A 231 -16.74 -5.38 16.14
C CYS A 231 -17.20 -5.23 14.68
N ASP A 232 -16.28 -5.21 13.70
CA ASP A 232 -16.66 -5.01 12.29
C ASP A 232 -16.82 -6.35 11.59
N ASP A 233 -17.89 -6.47 10.83
CA ASP A 233 -18.12 -7.56 9.90
C ASP A 233 -17.51 -7.23 8.53
N TYR A 234 -17.45 -8.23 7.67
CA TYR A 234 -17.07 -8.02 6.28
C TYR A 234 -18.14 -7.22 5.55
N HIS A 235 -17.72 -6.17 4.85
CA HIS A 235 -18.57 -5.34 4.03
C HIS A 235 -18.56 -5.88 2.59
N ASP A 236 -19.58 -6.66 2.22
CA ASP A 236 -19.73 -7.16 0.83
C ASP A 236 -20.00 -6.03 -0.16
N PHE A 237 -20.47 -4.88 0.32
CA PHE A 237 -20.71 -3.66 -0.43
C PHE A 237 -19.93 -2.49 0.17
N HIS A 238 -19.50 -1.57 -0.68
CA HIS A 238 -18.83 -0.36 -0.22
C HIS A 238 -19.78 0.50 0.65
N PRO A 239 -19.35 0.97 1.84
CA PRO A 239 -20.26 1.62 2.81
C PRO A 239 -21.00 2.83 2.27
N ILE A 240 -20.39 3.59 1.35
CA ILE A 240 -20.94 4.84 0.80
C ILE A 240 -21.61 4.59 -0.56
N THR A 241 -20.86 4.07 -1.54
CA THR A 241 -21.35 3.92 -2.93
C THR A 241 -22.30 2.76 -3.11
N LYS A 242 -22.34 1.82 -2.15
CA LYS A 242 -23.10 0.57 -2.21
C LYS A 242 -22.71 -0.36 -3.38
N MET A 243 -21.63 -0.06 -4.06
CA MET A 243 -21.08 -0.94 -5.11
C MET A 243 -20.54 -2.24 -4.49
N PRO A 244 -20.67 -3.39 -5.18
CA PRO A 244 -20.20 -4.68 -4.68
C PRO A 244 -18.66 -4.71 -4.59
N ILE A 245 -18.16 -5.22 -3.46
CA ILE A 245 -16.75 -5.50 -3.21
C ILE A 245 -16.49 -6.99 -3.44
N ARG A 246 -17.27 -7.85 -2.78
CA ARG A 246 -17.16 -9.30 -2.94
C ARG A 246 -17.53 -9.70 -4.37
N GLY A 247 -16.69 -10.55 -4.97
CA GLY A 247 -16.87 -11.01 -6.36
C GLY A 247 -16.42 -9.99 -7.40
N PHE A 248 -15.86 -8.82 -7.00
CA PHE A 248 -15.31 -7.89 -7.95
C PHE A 248 -14.06 -8.47 -8.60
N GLU A 249 -13.98 -8.40 -9.93
CA GLU A 249 -12.84 -8.83 -10.73
C GLU A 249 -11.90 -7.65 -10.94
N ILE A 250 -10.64 -7.79 -10.55
CA ILE A 250 -9.63 -6.75 -10.73
C ILE A 250 -9.27 -6.66 -12.22
N PRO A 251 -9.46 -5.49 -12.86
CA PRO A 251 -9.09 -5.33 -14.26
C PRO A 251 -7.60 -5.54 -14.49
N PHE A 252 -7.22 -6.02 -15.68
CA PHE A 252 -5.81 -6.24 -16.07
C PHE A 252 -5.05 -7.16 -15.09
N TRP A 253 -5.73 -8.21 -14.56
CA TRP A 253 -5.13 -9.06 -13.55
C TRP A 253 -3.90 -9.81 -14.08
N ASP A 254 -4.01 -10.43 -15.24
CA ASP A 254 -2.91 -11.20 -15.84
C ASP A 254 -1.69 -10.32 -16.12
N GLU A 255 -1.90 -9.14 -16.69
CA GLU A 255 -0.85 -8.15 -16.94
C GLU A 255 -0.22 -7.66 -15.62
N THR A 256 -1.04 -7.50 -14.58
CA THR A 256 -0.55 -7.12 -13.25
C THR A 256 0.37 -8.20 -12.68
N ILE A 257 -0.01 -9.48 -12.80
CA ILE A 257 0.81 -10.60 -12.30
C ILE A 257 2.11 -10.73 -13.11
N VAL A 258 2.08 -10.56 -14.42
CA VAL A 258 3.29 -10.55 -15.27
C VAL A 258 4.22 -9.42 -14.82
N MET A 259 3.70 -8.19 -14.72
CA MET A 259 4.45 -7.02 -14.26
C MET A 259 5.13 -7.27 -12.90
N ILE A 260 4.41 -7.82 -11.91
CA ILE A 260 4.95 -8.09 -10.58
C ILE A 260 6.05 -9.15 -10.62
N LYS A 261 5.88 -10.19 -11.42
CA LYS A 261 6.91 -11.23 -11.57
C LYS A 261 8.19 -10.67 -12.18
N GLU A 262 8.09 -9.84 -13.20
CA GLU A 262 9.23 -9.18 -13.83
C GLU A 262 9.89 -8.19 -12.87
N ALA A 263 9.10 -7.33 -12.19
CA ALA A 263 9.60 -6.37 -11.22
C ALA A 263 10.36 -7.05 -10.06
N ALA A 264 9.83 -8.16 -9.53
CA ALA A 264 10.49 -8.90 -8.45
C ALA A 264 11.88 -9.44 -8.84
N MET A 265 12.11 -9.69 -10.12
CA MET A 265 13.41 -10.17 -10.65
C MET A 265 14.42 -9.05 -10.92
N ILE A 266 14.04 -7.78 -10.78
CA ILE A 266 14.99 -6.65 -10.86
C ILE A 266 15.92 -6.62 -9.64
N VAL A 267 15.40 -6.98 -8.45
CA VAL A 267 16.16 -7.05 -7.19
C VAL A 267 15.85 -8.38 -6.49
N PRO A 268 16.27 -9.52 -7.06
CA PRO A 268 15.86 -10.84 -6.57
C PRO A 268 16.41 -11.19 -5.18
N GLU A 269 17.40 -10.45 -4.68
CA GLU A 269 17.94 -10.58 -3.33
C GLU A 269 16.97 -10.05 -2.26
N VAL A 270 16.05 -9.16 -2.62
CA VAL A 270 14.90 -8.76 -1.79
C VAL A 270 13.75 -9.71 -2.13
N ARG A 271 13.81 -10.92 -1.55
CA ARG A 271 12.97 -12.04 -1.96
C ARG A 271 11.48 -11.84 -1.65
N SER A 272 11.15 -11.14 -0.57
CA SER A 272 9.75 -10.90 -0.17
C SER A 272 9.41 -9.43 -0.21
N ILE A 273 8.57 -9.04 -1.17
CA ILE A 273 8.17 -7.64 -1.41
C ILE A 273 6.64 -7.53 -1.42
N GLY A 274 6.13 -6.52 -0.74
CA GLY A 274 4.74 -6.08 -0.86
C GLY A 274 4.65 -4.89 -1.82
N TRP A 275 4.06 -5.11 -2.99
CA TRP A 275 3.90 -4.11 -4.04
C TRP A 275 2.57 -3.38 -3.92
N ASP A 276 2.56 -2.08 -4.13
CA ASP A 276 1.35 -1.29 -4.30
C ASP A 276 1.16 -0.98 -5.78
N VAL A 277 0.06 -1.45 -6.34
CA VAL A 277 -0.29 -1.33 -7.75
C VAL A 277 -1.58 -0.52 -7.89
N ALA A 278 -1.56 0.52 -8.71
CA ALA A 278 -2.79 1.16 -9.19
C ALA A 278 -3.19 0.55 -10.53
N ILE A 279 -4.47 0.34 -10.72
CA ILE A 279 -5.02 -0.08 -12.02
C ILE A 279 -5.63 1.14 -12.70
N THR A 280 -5.15 1.44 -13.90
CA THR A 280 -5.66 2.52 -14.76
C THR A 280 -6.51 1.95 -15.90
N ASN A 281 -7.11 2.82 -16.72
CA ASN A 281 -7.84 2.36 -17.92
C ASN A 281 -6.92 1.82 -19.02
N THR A 282 -5.60 1.97 -18.89
CA THR A 282 -4.59 1.51 -19.86
C THR A 282 -3.70 0.39 -19.34
N GLY A 283 -3.92 -0.07 -18.09
CA GLY A 283 -3.15 -1.14 -17.47
C GLY A 283 -2.68 -0.83 -16.06
N PRO A 284 -1.90 -1.75 -15.44
CA PRO A 284 -1.37 -1.59 -14.10
C PRO A 284 -0.18 -0.63 -14.06
N ILE A 285 -0.03 0.08 -12.93
CA ILE A 285 1.10 0.97 -12.62
C ILE A 285 1.64 0.62 -11.24
N LEU A 286 2.96 0.45 -11.10
CA LEU A 286 3.63 0.34 -9.81
C LEU A 286 3.70 1.69 -9.11
N ILE A 287 3.27 1.73 -7.85
CA ILE A 287 3.36 2.93 -7.00
C ILE A 287 4.58 2.86 -6.09
N GLU A 288 4.72 1.74 -5.38
CA GLU A 288 5.83 1.51 -4.44
C GLU A 288 6.04 0.03 -4.15
N GLY A 289 7.25 -0.30 -3.67
CA GLY A 289 7.58 -1.58 -3.07
C GLY A 289 7.82 -1.42 -1.58
N ASN A 290 7.58 -2.47 -0.81
CA ASN A 290 7.78 -2.50 0.64
C ASN A 290 8.48 -3.82 1.01
N SER A 291 9.77 -3.75 1.39
CA SER A 291 10.53 -4.93 1.84
C SER A 291 10.08 -5.43 3.21
N GLN A 292 9.45 -4.57 4.00
CA GLN A 292 8.88 -4.87 5.32
C GLN A 292 7.36 -4.68 5.33
N TRP A 293 6.67 -5.36 4.41
CA TRP A 293 5.23 -5.27 4.26
C TRP A 293 4.45 -5.69 5.52
N ASN A 294 3.26 -5.11 5.70
CA ASN A 294 2.50 -5.24 6.93
C ASN A 294 1.70 -6.55 6.98
N LYS A 295 1.95 -7.35 8.03
CA LYS A 295 1.25 -8.61 8.32
C LYS A 295 -0.25 -8.48 8.57
N ASP A 296 -0.71 -7.29 8.99
CA ASP A 296 -2.12 -7.08 9.30
C ASP A 296 -2.96 -7.12 8.02
N THR A 297 -2.48 -6.48 6.94
CA THR A 297 -3.12 -6.58 5.62
C THR A 297 -3.08 -8.00 5.06
N PHE A 298 -2.08 -8.78 5.40
CA PHE A 298 -1.93 -10.16 4.96
C PHE A 298 -2.92 -11.13 5.62
N GLN A 299 -3.30 -10.90 6.89
CA GLN A 299 -4.03 -11.87 7.70
C GLN A 299 -5.44 -11.43 8.11
N ILE A 300 -5.66 -10.12 8.35
CA ILE A 300 -6.98 -9.64 8.81
C ILE A 300 -8.06 -9.85 7.74
N PRO A 301 -7.85 -9.50 6.46
CA PRO A 301 -8.86 -9.75 5.43
C PRO A 301 -9.16 -11.23 5.20
N ALA A 302 -8.18 -12.10 5.39
CA ALA A 302 -8.36 -13.53 5.32
C ALA A 302 -9.20 -14.09 6.50
N GLY A 303 -9.08 -13.48 7.69
CA GLY A 303 -9.75 -13.91 8.92
C GLY A 303 -9.03 -15.03 9.68
N TYR A 304 -7.87 -15.47 9.21
CA TYR A 304 -7.05 -16.51 9.84
C TYR A 304 -5.55 -16.23 9.71
N GLY A 305 -4.75 -16.94 10.51
CA GLY A 305 -3.30 -16.86 10.48
C GLY A 305 -2.71 -17.54 9.25
N LYS A 306 -1.75 -16.89 8.59
CA LYS A 306 -1.09 -17.37 7.36
C LYS A 306 0.43 -17.58 7.56
N LYS A 307 0.86 -17.85 8.78
CA LYS A 307 2.29 -18.06 9.07
C LYS A 307 2.88 -19.24 8.27
N ASP A 308 2.10 -20.32 8.11
CA ASP A 308 2.55 -21.51 7.40
C ASP A 308 2.82 -21.24 5.91
N VAL A 309 2.14 -20.25 5.31
CA VAL A 309 2.42 -19.82 3.93
C VAL A 309 3.85 -19.27 3.83
N LEU A 310 4.29 -18.51 4.82
CA LEU A 310 5.63 -17.90 4.85
C LEU A 310 6.72 -18.92 5.15
N LEU A 311 6.44 -19.88 6.03
CA LEU A 311 7.40 -20.94 6.42
C LEU A 311 7.80 -21.85 5.25
N ARG A 312 7.00 -21.94 4.20
CA ARG A 312 7.32 -22.75 2.99
C ARG A 312 8.54 -22.22 2.22
N TYR A 313 8.92 -20.95 2.43
CA TYR A 313 9.93 -20.26 1.63
C TYR A 313 11.18 -19.84 2.40
N ILE A 314 11.27 -20.13 3.69
CA ILE A 314 12.46 -19.88 4.54
C ILE A 314 13.57 -20.90 4.32
#